data_60a66eb0c758947988f4251e4ee7274b
#
_entry.id   60a66eb0c758947988f4251e4ee7274b
#
_cell.length_a   1.000
_cell.length_b   1.000
_cell.length_c   1.000
_cell.angle_alpha   90.00
_cell.angle_beta   90.00
_cell.angle_gamma   90.00
#
_symmetry.space_group_name_H-M   'P 1'
#
loop_
_entity.id
_entity.type
_entity.pdbx_description
1 polymer ?
#
loop_
_entity_poly.entity_id
_entity_poly.type
_entity_poly.pdbx_seq_one_letter_code
_entity_poly.pdbx_strand_id
1 'polypeptide(L)'
;MTTAILITAFAGCGKEKAAETSTTAQTSENTTNKVTKVTSGNALSIPTDELSENAKFYPVDVDGTEMEVIAVKDSTGIIRTAFNTCQICYDSGKGYYKQEGDKLVCQNCGKSFTMDQVGEISRGCDPWPILDENKTVTDEEIEISYDFLKDSADIFSNWKKA
;
A
#
# COMPACT_ATOMS: atom_id res chain seq x y z
N MET A 1 -61.29 3.51 42.04
CA MET A 1 -60.59 2.71 43.07
C MET A 1 -59.12 3.07 43.02
N THR A 2 -58.72 3.64 44.12
CA THR A 2 -57.44 4.17 44.51
C THR A 2 -56.41 3.07 44.70
N THR A 3 -55.18 3.25 44.29
CA THR A 3 -54.03 2.79 45.09
C THR A 3 -52.73 3.51 44.63
N ALA A 4 -52.22 4.34 45.51
CA ALA A 4 -50.89 4.91 45.53
C ALA A 4 -49.93 3.89 46.13
N ILE A 5 -48.64 3.95 45.78
CA ILE A 5 -47.46 3.52 46.60
C ILE A 5 -46.20 3.95 45.84
N LEU A 6 -45.51 4.79 46.39
CA LEU A 6 -44.30 5.00 47.20
C LEU A 6 -43.02 5.13 46.36
N ILE A 7 -42.45 6.31 46.55
CA ILE A 7 -41.13 6.78 46.20
C ILE A 7 -40.09 6.11 47.14
N THR A 8 -38.99 5.58 46.59
CA THR A 8 -37.76 5.44 47.35
C THR A 8 -36.61 6.07 46.56
N ALA A 9 -36.14 7.17 47.08
CA ALA A 9 -34.89 7.83 46.70
C ALA A 9 -33.71 7.00 47.16
N PHE A 10 -32.77 6.70 46.24
CA PHE A 10 -31.43 6.32 46.60
C PHE A 10 -30.46 7.36 46.02
N ALA A 11 -29.91 8.15 46.92
CA ALA A 11 -28.76 8.99 46.66
C ALA A 11 -27.50 8.07 46.59
N GLY A 12 -26.86 8.02 45.41
CA GLY A 12 -25.57 7.39 45.19
C GLY A 12 -24.65 8.38 44.50
N CYS A 13 -23.79 9.01 45.29
CA CYS A 13 -22.71 9.86 44.84
C CYS A 13 -21.69 9.00 44.09
N GLY A 14 -21.47 9.20 42.79
CA GLY A 14 -20.50 8.48 41.96
C GLY A 14 -20.01 9.38 40.84
N LYS A 15 -18.93 10.03 41.12
CA LYS A 15 -17.85 10.63 40.31
C LYS A 15 -18.01 10.52 38.81
N GLU A 16 -18.34 11.63 38.17
CA GLU A 16 -18.23 11.85 36.72
C GLU A 16 -16.77 11.73 36.29
N LYS A 17 -16.47 10.70 35.51
CA LYS A 17 -15.23 10.60 34.79
C LYS A 17 -15.50 11.08 33.37
N ALA A 18 -14.98 12.25 33.03
CA ALA A 18 -14.99 12.82 31.70
C ALA A 18 -14.49 11.80 30.69
N ALA A 19 -15.32 11.51 29.70
CA ALA A 19 -14.91 10.75 28.52
C ALA A 19 -14.13 11.71 27.61
N GLU A 20 -12.81 11.61 27.64
CA GLU A 20 -11.97 12.17 26.59
C GLU A 20 -12.26 11.41 25.30
N THR A 21 -12.89 12.10 24.35
CA THR A 21 -12.98 11.65 22.97
C THR A 21 -11.60 11.78 22.36
N SER A 22 -10.82 10.72 22.47
CA SER A 22 -9.57 10.59 21.73
C SER A 22 -9.91 10.35 20.27
N THR A 23 -9.85 11.39 19.46
CA THR A 23 -9.82 11.29 18.01
C THR A 23 -8.48 10.66 17.63
N THR A 24 -8.46 9.34 17.55
CA THR A 24 -7.33 8.61 16.98
C THR A 24 -7.32 8.89 15.50
N ALA A 25 -6.41 9.75 15.05
CA ALA A 25 -6.03 9.83 13.66
C ALA A 25 -5.48 8.45 13.27
N GLN A 26 -6.25 7.69 12.53
CA GLN A 26 -5.78 6.45 11.91
C GLN A 26 -4.81 6.83 10.79
N THR A 27 -3.54 6.88 11.13
CA THR A 27 -2.47 6.75 10.16
C THR A 27 -2.56 5.31 9.64
N SER A 28 -3.10 5.15 8.44
CA SER A 28 -3.15 3.86 7.75
C SER A 28 -1.73 3.50 7.32
N GLU A 29 -0.94 2.95 8.22
CA GLU A 29 0.26 2.20 7.86
C GLU A 29 -0.19 0.85 7.30
N ASN A 30 -0.52 0.85 5.99
CA ASN A 30 -0.86 -0.36 5.29
C ASN A 30 0.41 -0.98 4.68
N THR A 31 1.36 -1.31 5.52
CA THR A 31 2.59 -2.00 5.17
C THR A 31 2.41 -3.47 5.49
N THR A 32 2.33 -4.31 4.47
CA THR A 32 2.49 -5.75 4.65
C THR A 32 3.96 -6.00 4.96
N ASN A 33 4.34 -6.01 6.23
CA ASN A 33 5.73 -6.14 6.70
C ASN A 33 6.36 -7.52 6.42
N LYS A 34 5.71 -8.38 5.65
CA LYS A 34 6.22 -9.72 5.32
C LYS A 34 6.85 -9.72 3.95
N VAL A 35 8.17 -9.85 3.88
CA VAL A 35 8.89 -10.07 2.62
C VAL A 35 8.49 -11.42 2.02
N THR A 36 7.98 -11.39 0.79
CA THR A 36 7.64 -12.60 0.02
C THR A 36 8.86 -13.05 -0.78
N LYS A 37 9.35 -14.26 -0.54
CA LYS A 37 10.39 -14.85 -1.39
C LYS A 37 9.77 -15.45 -2.64
N VAL A 38 10.21 -14.98 -3.79
CA VAL A 38 9.83 -15.51 -5.10
C VAL A 38 11.03 -16.18 -5.73
N THR A 39 10.87 -17.46 -6.06
CA THR A 39 11.93 -18.31 -6.64
C THR A 39 11.49 -18.88 -7.99
N SER A 40 12.42 -19.39 -8.76
CA SER A 40 12.15 -19.99 -10.08
C SER A 40 10.97 -20.97 -10.01
N GLY A 41 10.04 -20.82 -10.96
CA GLY A 41 8.81 -21.61 -11.04
C GLY A 41 7.65 -21.13 -10.17
N ASN A 42 7.83 -20.05 -9.42
CA ASN A 42 6.78 -19.40 -8.62
C ASN A 42 6.46 -18.00 -9.18
N ALA A 43 5.44 -17.38 -8.62
CA ALA A 43 5.06 -16.00 -8.91
C ALA A 43 4.82 -15.23 -7.60
N LEU A 44 4.88 -13.90 -7.66
CA LEU A 44 4.30 -13.05 -6.64
C LEU A 44 2.79 -13.04 -6.83
N SER A 45 2.06 -13.49 -5.83
CA SER A 45 0.59 -13.42 -5.79
C SER A 45 0.16 -12.29 -4.85
N ILE A 46 -0.72 -11.41 -5.33
CA ILE A 46 -1.27 -10.27 -4.60
C ILE A 46 -2.79 -10.40 -4.60
N PRO A 47 -3.46 -10.57 -3.44
CA PRO A 47 -4.90 -10.66 -3.35
C PRO A 47 -5.59 -9.37 -3.83
N THR A 48 -6.59 -9.48 -4.71
CA THR A 48 -7.30 -8.32 -5.28
C THR A 48 -8.34 -7.74 -4.34
N ASP A 49 -8.87 -8.53 -3.41
CA ASP A 49 -9.84 -8.12 -2.40
C ASP A 49 -9.26 -7.17 -1.35
N GLU A 50 -7.94 -7.21 -1.17
CA GLU A 50 -7.22 -6.30 -0.28
C GLU A 50 -6.97 -4.91 -0.88
N LEU A 51 -7.14 -4.73 -2.19
CA LEU A 51 -6.80 -3.49 -2.87
C LEU A 51 -7.92 -2.45 -2.79
N SER A 52 -7.52 -1.20 -2.64
CA SER A 52 -8.38 -0.03 -2.61
C SER A 52 -7.68 1.16 -3.29
N GLU A 53 -8.23 2.35 -3.19
CA GLU A 53 -7.58 3.60 -3.64
C GLU A 53 -6.34 3.97 -2.77
N ASN A 54 -6.12 3.27 -1.66
CA ASN A 54 -4.88 3.37 -0.91
C ASN A 54 -3.87 2.36 -1.46
N ALA A 55 -2.71 2.84 -1.87
CA ALA A 55 -1.64 1.99 -2.39
C ALA A 55 -1.15 1.01 -1.32
N LYS A 56 -1.02 -0.25 -1.70
CA LYS A 56 -0.34 -1.27 -0.92
C LYS A 56 1.05 -1.54 -1.48
N PHE A 57 1.96 -1.82 -0.57
CA PHE A 57 3.37 -2.06 -0.87
C PHE A 57 3.70 -3.51 -0.49
N TYR A 58 4.21 -4.26 -1.45
CA TYR A 58 4.52 -5.68 -1.32
C TYR A 58 6.02 -5.90 -1.43
N PRO A 59 6.73 -6.06 -0.29
CA PRO A 59 8.15 -6.38 -0.29
C PRO A 59 8.39 -7.78 -0.85
N VAL A 60 9.37 -7.90 -1.75
CA VAL A 60 9.70 -9.12 -2.46
C VAL A 60 11.21 -9.34 -2.41
N ASP A 61 11.64 -10.57 -2.16
CA ASP A 61 13.03 -11.02 -2.30
C ASP A 61 13.11 -11.95 -3.51
N VAL A 62 13.91 -11.58 -4.50
CA VAL A 62 14.16 -12.37 -5.70
C VAL A 62 15.66 -12.66 -5.77
N ASP A 63 16.04 -13.89 -5.50
CA ASP A 63 17.43 -14.36 -5.48
C ASP A 63 18.36 -13.49 -4.60
N GLY A 64 17.82 -12.92 -3.50
CA GLY A 64 18.57 -12.06 -2.58
C GLY A 64 18.54 -10.57 -2.95
N THR A 65 17.85 -10.19 -4.02
CA THR A 65 17.57 -8.78 -4.35
C THR A 65 16.26 -8.36 -3.71
N GLU A 66 16.33 -7.40 -2.80
CA GLU A 66 15.14 -6.79 -2.20
C GLU A 66 14.48 -5.83 -3.18
N MET A 67 13.22 -6.06 -3.45
CA MET A 67 12.36 -5.29 -4.35
C MET A 67 11.05 -4.95 -3.66
N GLU A 68 10.26 -4.06 -4.23
CA GLU A 68 8.91 -3.80 -3.74
C GLU A 68 7.95 -3.47 -4.88
N VAL A 69 6.78 -4.09 -4.85
CA VAL A 69 5.70 -3.84 -5.80
C VAL A 69 4.63 -2.96 -5.16
N ILE A 70 4.14 -1.98 -5.90
CA ILE A 70 2.96 -1.17 -5.56
C ILE A 70 1.76 -1.76 -6.30
N ALA A 71 0.66 -1.99 -5.59
CA ALA A 71 -0.62 -2.31 -6.18
C ALA A 71 -1.71 -1.42 -5.58
N VAL A 72 -2.63 -0.95 -6.41
CA VAL A 72 -3.68 0.01 -6.03
C VAL A 72 -4.87 -0.13 -6.98
N LYS A 73 -6.08 0.19 -6.54
CA LYS A 73 -7.20 0.50 -7.42
C LYS A 73 -7.20 2.00 -7.71
N ASP A 74 -7.30 2.37 -8.98
CA ASP A 74 -7.46 3.78 -9.36
C ASP A 74 -8.88 4.29 -9.04
N SER A 75 -9.15 5.57 -9.32
CA SER A 75 -10.45 6.21 -9.06
C SER A 75 -11.63 5.56 -9.81
N THR A 76 -11.36 4.73 -10.82
CA THR A 76 -12.35 3.99 -11.61
C THR A 76 -12.49 2.53 -11.17
N GLY A 77 -11.67 2.08 -10.21
CA GLY A 77 -11.61 0.71 -9.72
C GLY A 77 -10.70 -0.22 -10.54
N ILE A 78 -9.97 0.31 -11.53
CA ILE A 78 -8.99 -0.46 -12.30
C ILE A 78 -7.76 -0.73 -11.43
N ILE A 79 -7.28 -1.97 -11.46
CA ILE A 79 -6.06 -2.37 -10.75
C ILE A 79 -4.83 -1.86 -11.50
N ARG A 80 -4.01 -1.10 -10.78
CA ARG A 80 -2.74 -0.54 -11.25
C ARG A 80 -1.58 -1.14 -10.47
N THR A 81 -0.50 -1.44 -11.16
CA THR A 81 0.72 -2.00 -10.54
C THR A 81 1.97 -1.33 -11.07
N ALA A 82 2.94 -1.16 -10.17
CA ALA A 82 4.26 -0.63 -10.51
C ALA A 82 5.31 -1.18 -9.53
N PHE A 83 6.57 -1.11 -9.90
CA PHE A 83 7.65 -1.26 -8.92
C PHE A 83 7.77 0.01 -8.07
N ASN A 84 8.05 -0.16 -6.79
CA ASN A 84 8.34 0.98 -5.90
C ASN A 84 9.76 1.50 -6.14
N THR A 85 10.00 1.91 -7.37
CA THR A 85 11.22 2.59 -7.77
C THR A 85 10.91 3.58 -8.90
N CYS A 86 11.61 4.69 -8.92
CA CYS A 86 11.38 5.79 -9.85
C CYS A 86 12.18 5.60 -11.14
N GLN A 87 11.56 5.76 -12.30
CA GLN A 87 12.21 5.59 -13.61
C GLN A 87 13.45 6.49 -13.82
N ILE A 88 13.55 7.62 -13.12
CA ILE A 88 14.69 8.55 -13.22
C ILE A 88 15.58 8.49 -11.97
N CYS A 89 14.99 8.32 -10.79
CA CYS A 89 15.73 8.42 -9.53
C CYS A 89 16.19 7.07 -8.98
N TYR A 90 15.93 5.95 -9.66
CA TYR A 90 16.21 4.60 -9.17
C TYR A 90 17.67 4.43 -8.74
N ASP A 91 18.61 4.96 -9.51
CA ASP A 91 20.05 4.83 -9.27
C ASP A 91 20.55 5.61 -8.03
N SER A 92 19.75 6.57 -7.53
CA SER A 92 20.06 7.31 -6.29
C SER A 92 19.94 6.45 -5.03
N GLY A 93 19.26 5.33 -5.10
CA GLY A 93 18.88 4.49 -3.97
C GLY A 93 17.70 5.05 -3.15
N LYS A 94 17.27 6.29 -3.37
CA LYS A 94 16.15 6.96 -2.70
C LYS A 94 14.93 7.15 -3.60
N GLY A 95 14.97 6.56 -4.80
CA GLY A 95 13.92 6.69 -5.80
C GLY A 95 12.66 5.88 -5.50
N TYR A 96 12.36 5.59 -4.25
CA TYR A 96 11.13 4.92 -3.84
C TYR A 96 10.03 5.93 -3.50
N TYR A 97 8.79 5.46 -3.42
CA TYR A 97 7.61 6.27 -3.13
C TYR A 97 7.06 5.94 -1.75
N LYS A 98 6.47 6.96 -1.12
CA LYS A 98 5.57 6.83 0.02
C LYS A 98 4.23 7.44 -0.37
N GLN A 99 3.14 6.90 0.17
CA GLN A 99 1.85 7.54 0.00
C GLN A 99 1.71 8.70 0.99
N GLU A 100 1.34 9.87 0.47
CA GLU A 100 1.04 11.07 1.23
C GLU A 100 -0.35 11.58 0.79
N GLY A 101 -1.36 11.33 1.60
CA GLY A 101 -2.75 11.56 1.24
C GLY A 101 -3.18 10.68 0.06
N ASP A 102 -3.66 11.29 -1.00
CA ASP A 102 -4.13 10.66 -2.24
C ASP A 102 -3.03 10.51 -3.32
N LYS A 103 -1.76 10.69 -2.96
CA LYS A 103 -0.65 10.70 -3.91
C LYS A 103 0.51 9.82 -3.47
N LEU A 104 1.23 9.30 -4.44
CA LEU A 104 2.56 8.72 -4.26
C LEU A 104 3.61 9.82 -4.44
N VAL A 105 4.52 9.97 -3.49
CA VAL A 105 5.58 10.98 -3.50
C VAL A 105 6.94 10.31 -3.57
N CYS A 106 7.72 10.64 -4.61
CA CYS A 106 9.09 10.16 -4.75
C CYS A 106 9.98 10.76 -3.67
N GLN A 107 10.63 9.90 -2.87
CA GLN A 107 11.44 10.33 -1.73
C GLN A 107 12.81 10.92 -2.12
N ASN A 108 13.18 10.84 -3.41
CA ASN A 108 14.40 11.50 -3.92
C ASN A 108 14.12 12.91 -4.44
N CYS A 109 13.11 13.09 -5.30
CA CYS A 109 12.88 14.36 -6.00
C CYS A 109 11.60 15.10 -5.56
N GLY A 110 10.77 14.51 -4.71
CA GLY A 110 9.52 15.11 -4.21
C GLY A 110 8.37 15.19 -5.22
N LYS A 111 8.54 14.67 -6.45
CA LYS A 111 7.43 14.61 -7.40
C LYS A 111 6.33 13.69 -6.91
N SER A 112 5.09 14.11 -7.10
CA SER A 112 3.90 13.38 -6.67
C SER A 112 3.05 12.93 -7.86
N PHE A 113 2.39 11.78 -7.72
CA PHE A 113 1.56 11.11 -8.71
C PHE A 113 0.26 10.65 -8.08
N THR A 114 -0.84 10.78 -8.80
CA THR A 114 -2.12 10.20 -8.39
C THR A 114 -2.11 8.68 -8.62
N MET A 115 -3.05 7.98 -7.98
CA MET A 115 -3.16 6.52 -8.17
C MET A 115 -3.51 6.14 -9.61
N ASP A 116 -4.21 7.01 -10.35
CA ASP A 116 -4.54 6.81 -11.77
C ASP A 116 -3.29 6.80 -12.68
N GLN A 117 -2.19 7.38 -12.22
CA GLN A 117 -0.92 7.44 -12.95
C GLN A 117 0.01 6.26 -12.66
N VAL A 118 -0.34 5.40 -11.71
CA VAL A 118 0.44 4.19 -11.40
C VAL A 118 0.36 3.21 -12.57
N GLY A 119 1.49 2.64 -12.97
CA GLY A 119 1.56 1.67 -14.05
C GLY A 119 1.46 2.26 -15.46
N GLU A 120 1.45 3.59 -15.61
CA GLU A 120 1.52 4.24 -16.91
C GLU A 120 2.97 4.35 -17.40
N ILE A 121 3.17 4.20 -18.71
CA ILE A 121 4.46 4.47 -19.33
C ILE A 121 4.60 5.99 -19.42
N SER A 122 5.34 6.57 -18.48
CA SER A 122 5.74 7.95 -18.57
C SER A 122 7.25 8.05 -18.85
N ARG A 123 7.69 9.23 -19.23
CA ARG A 123 9.11 9.53 -19.45
C ARG A 123 9.65 10.44 -18.34
N GLY A 124 9.02 10.38 -17.18
CA GLY A 124 9.31 11.23 -16.04
C GLY A 124 9.76 10.45 -14.80
N CYS A 125 9.54 11.07 -13.64
CA CYS A 125 9.85 10.46 -12.34
C CYS A 125 8.72 9.54 -11.82
N ASP A 126 7.95 8.91 -12.70
CA ASP A 126 6.85 8.02 -12.33
C ASP A 126 7.38 6.69 -11.76
N PRO A 127 6.56 5.97 -10.98
CA PRO A 127 6.85 4.61 -10.58
C PRO A 127 7.11 3.73 -11.81
N TRP A 128 8.07 2.81 -11.73
CA TRP A 128 8.39 1.94 -12.85
C TRP A 128 7.23 0.99 -13.13
N PRO A 129 6.60 1.05 -14.33
CA PRO A 129 5.33 0.38 -14.56
C PRO A 129 5.49 -1.15 -14.62
N ILE A 130 4.50 -1.87 -14.09
CA ILE A 130 4.26 -3.28 -14.37
C ILE A 130 3.03 -3.34 -15.27
N LEU A 131 3.26 -3.52 -16.57
CA LEU A 131 2.23 -3.49 -17.58
C LEU A 131 1.36 -4.75 -17.56
N ASP A 132 0.23 -4.72 -18.24
CA ASP A 132 -0.71 -5.85 -18.29
C ASP A 132 -0.11 -7.10 -18.93
N GLU A 133 0.83 -6.95 -19.85
CA GLU A 133 1.58 -8.05 -20.47
C GLU A 133 2.55 -8.76 -19.52
N ASN A 134 2.88 -8.13 -18.37
CA ASN A 134 3.85 -8.62 -17.40
C ASN A 134 3.18 -9.18 -16.14
N LYS A 135 1.85 -9.23 -16.11
CA LYS A 135 1.07 -9.76 -14.99
C LYS A 135 -0.18 -10.48 -15.49
N THR A 136 -0.71 -11.36 -14.67
CA THR A 136 -2.05 -11.93 -14.87
C THR A 136 -2.94 -11.38 -13.75
N VAL A 137 -4.12 -10.87 -14.11
CA VAL A 137 -5.11 -10.37 -13.14
C VAL A 137 -6.35 -11.23 -13.23
N THR A 138 -6.77 -11.80 -12.11
CA THR A 138 -8.03 -12.53 -11.93
C THR A 138 -8.92 -11.79 -10.94
N ASP A 139 -10.12 -12.30 -10.68
CA ASP A 139 -11.00 -11.76 -9.64
C ASP A 139 -10.40 -11.95 -8.23
N GLU A 140 -9.50 -12.91 -8.05
CA GLU A 140 -8.94 -13.28 -6.75
C GLU A 140 -7.55 -12.70 -6.51
N GLU A 141 -6.70 -12.68 -7.54
CA GLU A 141 -5.29 -12.29 -7.37
C GLU A 141 -4.65 -11.67 -8.61
N ILE A 142 -3.54 -10.99 -8.38
CA ILE A 142 -2.58 -10.57 -9.40
C ILE A 142 -1.37 -11.47 -9.28
N GLU A 143 -0.97 -12.10 -10.38
CA GLU A 143 0.26 -12.87 -10.44
C GLU A 143 1.32 -12.14 -11.26
N ILE A 144 2.53 -12.02 -10.71
CA ILE A 144 3.71 -11.48 -11.40
C ILE A 144 4.80 -12.56 -11.37
N SER A 145 5.24 -13.00 -12.54
CA SER A 145 6.16 -14.14 -12.65
C SER A 145 7.54 -13.84 -12.08
N TYR A 146 8.19 -14.89 -11.58
CA TYR A 146 9.59 -14.82 -11.14
C TYR A 146 10.51 -14.28 -12.24
N ASP A 147 10.37 -14.76 -13.48
CA ASP A 147 11.25 -14.36 -14.57
C ASP A 147 11.19 -12.86 -14.82
N PHE A 148 9.99 -12.29 -14.86
CA PHE A 148 9.82 -10.84 -15.03
C PHE A 148 10.39 -10.04 -13.83
N LEU A 149 10.15 -10.52 -12.60
CA LEU A 149 10.71 -9.88 -11.41
C LEU A 149 12.24 -9.93 -11.43
N LYS A 150 12.83 -11.07 -11.83
CA LYS A 150 14.27 -11.25 -11.93
C LYS A 150 14.89 -10.35 -12.99
N ASP A 151 14.29 -10.27 -14.18
CA ASP A 151 14.73 -9.40 -15.27
C ASP A 151 14.68 -7.91 -14.87
N SER A 152 13.82 -7.57 -13.90
CA SER A 152 13.67 -6.21 -13.38
C SER A 152 14.58 -5.92 -12.17
N ALA A 153 15.37 -6.87 -11.69
CA ALA A 153 16.14 -6.72 -10.45
C ALA A 153 17.18 -5.59 -10.50
N ASP A 154 17.74 -5.29 -11.68
CA ASP A 154 18.78 -4.27 -11.86
C ASP A 154 18.31 -2.86 -11.45
N ILE A 155 17.01 -2.54 -11.61
CA ILE A 155 16.47 -1.23 -11.20
C ILE A 155 16.42 -1.06 -9.68
N PHE A 156 16.68 -2.12 -8.91
CA PHE A 156 16.75 -2.13 -7.45
C PHE A 156 18.19 -2.26 -6.91
N SER A 157 19.20 -2.29 -7.77
CA SER A 157 20.59 -2.54 -7.36
C SER A 157 21.12 -1.58 -6.27
N ASN A 158 20.66 -0.35 -6.26
CA ASN A 158 20.98 0.68 -5.25
C ASN A 158 19.81 1.02 -4.32
N TRP A 159 18.69 0.32 -4.40
CA TRP A 159 17.47 0.65 -3.69
C TRP A 159 17.65 0.55 -2.17
N LYS A 160 17.33 1.64 -1.46
CA LYS A 160 17.52 1.77 -0.01
C LYS A 160 16.29 2.44 0.58
N LYS A 161 15.20 1.67 0.71
CA LYS A 161 14.03 2.14 1.42
C LYS A 161 14.33 2.16 2.92
N ALA A 162 14.24 3.35 3.52
CA ALA A 162 14.38 3.57 4.97
C ALA A 162 13.00 3.71 5.62
#